data_466dda804f69f33b1ff767a52a876ce1
#
_entry.id   466dda804f69f33b1ff767a52a876ce1
#
_cell.length_a   1.000
_cell.length_b   1.000
_cell.length_c   1.000
_cell.angle_alpha   90.00
_cell.angle_beta   90.00
_cell.angle_gamma   90.00
#
_symmetry.space_group_name_H-M   'P 1'
#
loop_
_entity.id
_entity.type
_entity.pdbx_description
1 polymer ?
#
loop_
_entity_poly.entity_id
_entity_poly.type
_entity_poly.pdbx_seq_one_letter_code
_entity_poly.pdbx_strand_id
1 'polypeptide(L)'
;MVHFSSILICIIINTMSTKVYFLKDNTENWGPVHDYLSGFVSAERREKINRYKFESDRMLSLYAAVITRLAIVRETGIKNDELVFDCPYMKKPTLSAPMTDTPLDFNFSHTKGAVLMGLSTDSTIGVDVERIRKAPFNTMKMVCHPAEADYINNSSDKEKAFFEIWTKKEAYTKCMGTGLSVDLKSINTLAAPICENIETFIQDGYVCSVCTLKK
;
A
#
# COMPACT_ATOMS: atom_id res chain seq x y z
N MET A 1 11.78 -28.99 -1.80
CA MET A 1 11.28 -28.17 -2.94
C MET A 1 10.10 -27.37 -2.40
N VAL A 2 10.27 -26.07 -2.14
CA VAL A 2 9.20 -25.21 -1.59
C VAL A 2 8.35 -24.77 -2.78
N HIS A 3 7.08 -25.17 -2.82
CA HIS A 3 6.15 -24.73 -3.86
C HIS A 3 5.73 -23.29 -3.57
N PHE A 4 6.23 -22.34 -4.36
CA PHE A 4 5.81 -20.93 -4.38
C PHE A 4 4.53 -20.70 -5.21
N SER A 5 3.74 -21.71 -5.49
CA SER A 5 2.63 -21.64 -6.44
C SER A 5 1.43 -20.76 -6.03
N SER A 6 1.41 -20.26 -4.81
CA SER A 6 0.31 -19.45 -4.27
C SER A 6 0.63 -17.97 -4.07
N ILE A 7 1.89 -17.55 -4.22
CA ILE A 7 2.31 -16.15 -4.08
C ILE A 7 2.72 -15.62 -5.44
N LEU A 8 2.02 -14.61 -5.94
CA LEU A 8 2.33 -13.90 -7.17
C LEU A 8 2.80 -12.48 -6.82
N ILE A 9 4.02 -12.15 -7.24
CA ILE A 9 4.54 -10.78 -7.15
C ILE A 9 4.75 -10.26 -8.56
N CYS A 10 4.17 -9.10 -8.88
CA CYS A 10 4.39 -8.40 -10.13
C CYS A 10 4.74 -6.93 -9.90
N ILE A 11 5.56 -6.38 -10.79
CA ILE A 11 5.81 -4.94 -10.86
C ILE A 11 4.77 -4.37 -11.82
N ILE A 12 3.93 -3.46 -11.33
CA ILE A 12 2.84 -2.88 -12.12
C ILE A 12 3.26 -1.55 -12.72
N ILE A 13 3.94 -0.70 -11.93
CA ILE A 13 4.53 0.56 -12.41
C ILE A 13 6.05 0.43 -12.27
N ASN A 14 6.76 0.72 -13.34
CA ASN A 14 8.21 0.67 -13.39
C ASN A 14 8.74 1.82 -14.25
N THR A 15 8.72 3.02 -13.70
CA THR A 15 9.34 4.20 -14.30
C THR A 15 10.77 4.39 -13.79
N MET A 16 11.47 5.43 -14.24
CA MET A 16 12.82 5.74 -13.74
C MET A 16 12.82 6.03 -12.24
N SER A 17 11.80 6.73 -11.72
CA SER A 17 11.76 7.22 -10.33
C SER A 17 10.69 6.54 -9.46
N THR A 18 9.70 5.87 -10.06
CA THR A 18 8.60 5.25 -9.30
C THR A 18 8.44 3.78 -9.67
N LYS A 19 8.36 2.94 -8.65
CA LYS A 19 8.11 1.50 -8.78
C LYS A 19 6.98 1.07 -7.86
N VAL A 20 6.03 0.32 -8.41
CA VAL A 20 4.90 -0.22 -7.65
C VAL A 20 4.83 -1.72 -7.81
N TYR A 21 4.78 -2.41 -6.69
CA TYR A 21 4.74 -3.86 -6.58
C TYR A 21 3.37 -4.29 -6.04
N PHE A 22 2.76 -5.23 -6.71
CA PHE A 22 1.56 -5.90 -6.24
C PHE A 22 1.89 -7.34 -5.90
N LEU A 23 1.51 -7.77 -4.71
CA LEU A 23 1.61 -9.15 -4.26
C LEU A 23 0.21 -9.68 -4.00
N LYS A 24 -0.13 -10.81 -4.62
CA LYS A 24 -1.32 -11.58 -4.33
C LYS A 24 -0.93 -12.87 -3.63
N ASP A 25 -1.61 -13.16 -2.55
CA ASP A 25 -1.44 -14.40 -1.78
C ASP A 25 -2.80 -15.06 -1.54
N ASN A 26 -2.87 -16.33 -1.90
CA ASN A 26 -4.03 -17.18 -1.68
C ASN A 26 -3.77 -18.24 -0.59
N THR A 27 -2.68 -18.13 0.18
CA THR A 27 -2.41 -19.06 1.28
C THR A 27 -3.35 -18.76 2.45
N GLU A 28 -3.79 -19.81 3.13
CA GLU A 28 -4.71 -19.67 4.26
C GLU A 28 -3.98 -19.69 5.60
N ASN A 29 -2.82 -20.36 5.64
CA ASN A 29 -2.12 -20.62 6.89
C ASN A 29 -0.62 -20.28 6.80
N TRP A 30 -0.05 -19.93 7.94
CA TRP A 30 1.39 -19.75 8.10
C TRP A 30 2.11 -21.07 7.85
N GLY A 31 3.22 -21.05 7.12
CA GLY A 31 3.98 -22.25 6.78
C GLY A 31 5.48 -21.96 6.61
N PRO A 32 6.28 -22.96 6.21
CA PRO A 32 7.75 -22.86 6.16
C PRO A 32 8.28 -21.68 5.32
N VAL A 33 7.54 -21.26 4.30
CA VAL A 33 7.91 -20.11 3.49
C VAL A 33 7.86 -18.81 4.31
N HIS A 34 6.87 -18.68 5.19
CA HIS A 34 6.74 -17.51 6.06
C HIS A 34 7.83 -17.49 7.12
N ASP A 35 8.21 -18.65 7.67
CA ASP A 35 9.33 -18.79 8.60
C ASP A 35 10.63 -18.33 7.92
N TYR A 36 10.88 -18.78 6.69
CA TYR A 36 12.03 -18.37 5.89
C TYR A 36 12.02 -16.85 5.64
N LEU A 37 10.89 -16.31 5.18
CA LEU A 37 10.74 -14.87 4.90
C LEU A 37 10.89 -14.01 6.16
N SER A 38 10.49 -14.52 7.32
CA SER A 38 10.63 -13.81 8.59
C SER A 38 12.10 -13.55 8.97
N GLY A 39 13.04 -14.32 8.43
CA GLY A 39 14.47 -14.09 8.58
C GLY A 39 15.00 -12.80 7.91
N PHE A 40 14.25 -12.24 6.97
CA PHE A 40 14.64 -11.01 6.25
C PHE A 40 14.15 -9.73 6.89
N VAL A 41 13.38 -9.81 7.97
CA VAL A 41 12.91 -8.62 8.71
C VAL A 41 13.60 -8.52 10.06
N SER A 42 13.64 -7.30 10.65
CA SER A 42 14.26 -7.08 11.96
C SER A 42 13.54 -7.87 13.08
N ALA A 43 14.24 -8.11 14.18
CA ALA A 43 13.68 -8.77 15.37
C ALA A 43 12.43 -8.03 15.89
N GLU A 44 12.51 -6.71 15.99
CA GLU A 44 11.39 -5.86 16.41
C GLU A 44 10.17 -6.01 15.47
N ARG A 45 10.42 -6.06 14.15
CA ARG A 45 9.35 -6.25 13.17
C ARG A 45 8.71 -7.63 13.29
N ARG A 46 9.50 -8.69 13.55
CA ARG A 46 8.98 -10.04 13.83
C ARG A 46 8.07 -10.07 15.04
N GLU A 47 8.50 -9.43 16.13
CA GLU A 47 7.67 -9.32 17.33
C GLU A 47 6.34 -8.63 17.06
N LYS A 48 6.36 -7.52 16.30
CA LYS A 48 5.14 -6.81 15.89
C LYS A 48 4.22 -7.69 15.06
N ILE A 49 4.77 -8.44 14.08
CA ILE A 49 4.03 -9.38 13.25
C ILE A 49 3.40 -10.48 14.11
N ASN A 50 4.12 -11.01 15.09
CA ASN A 50 3.63 -12.08 15.96
C ASN A 50 2.50 -11.65 16.92
N ARG A 51 2.30 -10.34 17.12
CA ARG A 51 1.19 -9.81 17.94
C ARG A 51 -0.16 -9.81 17.22
N TYR A 52 -0.20 -9.96 15.89
CA TYR A 52 -1.47 -10.05 15.18
C TYR A 52 -2.24 -11.30 15.57
N LYS A 53 -3.54 -11.15 15.82
CA LYS A 53 -4.42 -12.24 16.25
C LYS A 53 -4.65 -13.28 15.15
N PHE A 54 -4.80 -12.83 13.90
CA PHE A 54 -5.11 -13.68 12.76
C PHE A 54 -3.86 -13.94 11.93
N GLU A 55 -3.70 -15.19 11.49
CA GLU A 55 -2.56 -15.57 10.65
C GLU A 55 -2.53 -14.83 9.32
N SER A 56 -3.70 -14.57 8.73
CA SER A 56 -3.81 -13.76 7.52
C SER A 56 -3.19 -12.37 7.68
N ASP A 57 -3.43 -11.71 8.82
CA ASP A 57 -2.86 -10.38 9.07
C ASP A 57 -1.36 -10.46 9.34
N ARG A 58 -0.91 -11.54 9.99
CA ARG A 58 0.52 -11.82 10.18
C ARG A 58 1.23 -11.98 8.84
N MET A 59 0.67 -12.77 7.92
CA MET A 59 1.22 -13.00 6.59
C MET A 59 1.28 -11.71 5.77
N LEU A 60 0.19 -10.95 5.71
CA LEU A 60 0.14 -9.67 4.98
C LEU A 60 1.13 -8.65 5.54
N SER A 61 1.27 -8.58 6.87
CA SER A 61 2.24 -7.72 7.54
C SER A 61 3.69 -8.14 7.25
N LEU A 62 3.96 -9.45 7.16
CA LEU A 62 5.27 -9.97 6.77
C LEU A 62 5.58 -9.63 5.30
N TYR A 63 4.66 -9.90 4.39
CA TYR A 63 4.85 -9.61 2.97
C TYR A 63 5.09 -8.13 2.72
N ALA A 64 4.31 -7.24 3.35
CA ALA A 64 4.53 -5.80 3.25
C ALA A 64 5.94 -5.40 3.69
N ALA A 65 6.45 -5.98 4.78
CA ALA A 65 7.80 -5.70 5.26
C ALA A 65 8.88 -6.26 4.32
N VAL A 66 8.73 -7.49 3.84
CA VAL A 66 9.71 -8.14 2.96
C VAL A 66 9.77 -7.45 1.59
N ILE A 67 8.60 -7.15 0.97
CA ILE A 67 8.57 -6.49 -0.34
C ILE A 67 9.13 -5.06 -0.27
N THR A 68 8.90 -4.34 0.82
CA THR A 68 9.48 -3.02 1.07
C THR A 68 11.00 -3.10 1.12
N ARG A 69 11.56 -4.02 1.90
CA ARG A 69 13.01 -4.24 1.99
C ARG A 69 13.60 -4.64 0.64
N LEU A 70 12.98 -5.59 -0.05
CA LEU A 70 13.42 -6.04 -1.37
C LEU A 70 13.46 -4.88 -2.38
N ALA A 71 12.43 -4.04 -2.41
CA ALA A 71 12.36 -2.89 -3.30
C ALA A 71 13.47 -1.87 -3.01
N ILE A 72 13.73 -1.57 -1.72
CA ILE A 72 14.79 -0.65 -1.32
C ILE A 72 16.17 -1.22 -1.67
N VAL A 73 16.45 -2.49 -1.33
CA VAL A 73 17.71 -3.17 -1.68
C VAL A 73 17.96 -3.11 -3.19
N ARG A 74 16.92 -3.42 -3.98
CA ARG A 74 17.02 -3.41 -5.45
C ARG A 74 17.28 -2.02 -6.02
N GLU A 75 16.69 -0.99 -5.42
CA GLU A 75 16.83 0.38 -5.89
C GLU A 75 18.16 1.02 -5.49
N THR A 76 18.63 0.75 -4.27
CA THR A 76 19.77 1.44 -3.67
C THR A 76 21.07 0.62 -3.66
N GLY A 77 20.98 -0.71 -3.79
CA GLY A 77 22.11 -1.62 -3.59
C GLY A 77 22.52 -1.81 -2.13
N ILE A 78 21.84 -1.15 -1.18
CA ILE A 78 22.09 -1.30 0.26
C ILE A 78 21.73 -2.72 0.69
N LYS A 79 22.54 -3.35 1.53
CA LYS A 79 22.26 -4.70 2.03
C LYS A 79 21.06 -4.70 2.98
N ASN A 80 20.29 -5.79 2.97
CA ASN A 80 19.09 -5.91 3.76
C ASN A 80 19.32 -5.77 5.28
N ASP A 81 20.43 -6.26 5.78
CA ASP A 81 20.82 -6.22 7.20
C ASP A 81 21.25 -4.81 7.66
N GLU A 82 21.61 -3.92 6.72
CA GLU A 82 21.93 -2.52 6.98
C GLU A 82 20.69 -1.62 7.07
N LEU A 83 19.51 -2.09 6.57
CA LEU A 83 18.30 -1.29 6.53
C LEU A 83 17.68 -1.13 7.94
N VAL A 84 17.61 0.10 8.42
CA VAL A 84 16.94 0.48 9.67
C VAL A 84 15.75 1.39 9.37
N PHE A 85 14.60 1.06 9.93
CA PHE A 85 13.36 1.81 9.72
C PHE A 85 12.91 2.49 11.01
N ASP A 86 12.50 3.74 10.90
CA ASP A 86 11.70 4.40 11.92
C ASP A 86 10.22 4.18 11.61
N CYS A 87 9.49 3.65 12.59
CA CYS A 87 8.08 3.29 12.47
C CYS A 87 7.27 3.92 13.60
N PRO A 88 7.14 5.25 13.63
CA PRO A 88 6.42 5.92 14.70
C PRO A 88 4.94 5.54 14.68
N TYR A 89 4.32 5.57 15.86
CA TYR A 89 2.92 5.20 16.01
C TYR A 89 2.02 6.06 15.10
N MET A 90 1.16 5.42 14.32
CA MET A 90 0.21 6.02 13.37
C MET A 90 0.83 6.95 12.32
N LYS A 91 2.13 6.86 12.08
CA LYS A 91 2.79 7.61 11.01
C LYS A 91 3.35 6.67 9.95
N LYS A 92 3.62 7.25 8.78
CA LYS A 92 4.27 6.55 7.67
C LYS A 92 5.68 6.12 8.10
N PRO A 93 6.07 4.85 7.90
CA PRO A 93 7.43 4.41 8.13
C PRO A 93 8.42 5.11 7.21
N THR A 94 9.62 5.36 7.71
CA THR A 94 10.74 5.94 6.93
C THR A 94 12.00 5.09 7.08
N LEU A 95 12.88 5.13 6.08
CA LEU A 95 14.23 4.59 6.18
C LEU A 95 15.07 5.57 7.01
N SER A 96 15.58 5.13 8.16
CA SER A 96 16.39 5.97 9.05
C SER A 96 17.88 5.75 8.90
N ALA A 97 18.30 4.57 8.40
CA ALA A 97 19.69 4.26 8.09
C ALA A 97 19.77 3.13 7.04
N PRO A 98 20.83 3.10 6.21
CA PRO A 98 21.79 4.18 6.04
C PRO A 98 21.15 5.37 5.31
N MET A 99 21.74 6.54 5.44
CA MET A 99 21.34 7.72 4.65
C MET A 99 21.62 7.45 3.18
N THR A 100 20.66 7.76 2.32
CA THR A 100 20.78 7.63 0.87
C THR A 100 21.04 8.99 0.24
N ASP A 101 21.92 9.05 -0.77
CA ASP A 101 22.19 10.28 -1.53
C ASP A 101 20.97 10.74 -2.32
N THR A 102 20.12 9.78 -2.71
CA THR A 102 18.87 10.05 -3.40
C THR A 102 17.72 10.03 -2.40
N PRO A 103 16.84 11.04 -2.41
CA PRO A 103 15.63 11.01 -1.59
C PRO A 103 14.81 9.76 -1.90
N LEU A 104 14.54 8.97 -0.89
CA LEU A 104 13.71 7.78 -1.01
C LEU A 104 12.42 7.98 -0.21
N ASP A 105 11.29 7.68 -0.82
CA ASP A 105 10.02 7.59 -0.14
C ASP A 105 9.30 6.30 -0.53
N PHE A 106 8.61 5.69 0.41
CA PHE A 106 7.88 4.45 0.18
C PHE A 106 6.61 4.40 1.00
N ASN A 107 5.64 3.66 0.50
CA ASN A 107 4.41 3.40 1.21
C ASN A 107 3.89 1.99 0.85
N PHE A 108 3.14 1.38 1.75
CA PHE A 108 2.47 0.12 1.48
C PHE A 108 1.06 0.11 2.06
N SER A 109 0.21 -0.67 1.44
CA SER A 109 -1.14 -1.00 1.90
C SER A 109 -1.38 -2.48 1.72
N HIS A 110 -2.28 -3.03 2.50
CA HIS A 110 -2.73 -4.40 2.35
C HIS A 110 -4.20 -4.55 2.69
N THR A 111 -4.83 -5.46 1.99
CA THR A 111 -6.19 -5.95 2.26
C THR A 111 -6.19 -7.46 2.19
N LYS A 112 -7.29 -8.13 2.52
CA LYS A 112 -7.35 -9.60 2.48
C LYS A 112 -6.85 -10.16 1.14
N GLY A 113 -5.73 -10.90 1.17
CA GLY A 113 -5.13 -11.58 0.02
C GLY A 113 -4.26 -10.72 -0.89
N ALA A 114 -4.00 -9.45 -0.56
CA ALA A 114 -3.13 -8.60 -1.39
C ALA A 114 -2.32 -7.59 -0.58
N VAL A 115 -1.15 -7.26 -1.11
CA VAL A 115 -0.29 -6.16 -0.66
C VAL A 115 0.07 -5.30 -1.87
N LEU A 116 -0.02 -3.99 -1.71
CA LEU A 116 0.49 -3.00 -2.65
C LEU A 116 1.62 -2.22 -1.98
N MET A 117 2.76 -2.11 -2.66
CA MET A 117 3.92 -1.35 -2.18
C MET A 117 4.41 -0.41 -3.27
N GLY A 118 4.56 0.86 -2.94
CA GLY A 118 5.13 1.87 -3.81
C GLY A 118 6.42 2.45 -3.25
N LEU A 119 7.38 2.73 -4.14
CA LEU A 119 8.65 3.37 -3.86
C LEU A 119 8.90 4.46 -4.90
N SER A 120 9.37 5.62 -4.45
CA SER A 120 9.76 6.74 -5.31
C SER A 120 11.06 7.37 -4.85
N THR A 121 11.88 7.80 -5.84
CA THR A 121 13.18 8.47 -5.61
C THR A 121 13.13 9.98 -5.84
N ASP A 122 12.03 10.54 -6.33
CA ASP A 122 11.87 11.97 -6.64
C ASP A 122 10.61 12.62 -6.06
N SER A 123 9.70 11.81 -5.52
CA SER A 123 8.38 12.26 -5.07
C SER A 123 8.02 11.66 -3.72
N THR A 124 7.05 12.26 -3.03
CA THR A 124 6.34 11.51 -1.98
C THR A 124 5.36 10.54 -2.64
N ILE A 125 5.15 9.37 -2.02
CA ILE A 125 4.27 8.34 -2.55
C ILE A 125 3.31 7.82 -1.49
N GLY A 126 2.05 7.63 -1.88
CA GLY A 126 1.04 6.94 -1.08
C GLY A 126 0.35 5.89 -1.94
N VAL A 127 0.08 4.74 -1.38
CA VAL A 127 -0.61 3.65 -2.09
C VAL A 127 -1.74 3.08 -1.26
N ASP A 128 -2.79 2.64 -1.95
CA ASP A 128 -3.86 1.89 -1.30
C ASP A 128 -4.39 0.78 -2.20
N VAL A 129 -4.82 -0.32 -1.57
CA VAL A 129 -5.37 -1.50 -2.24
C VAL A 129 -6.59 -2.02 -1.49
N GLU A 130 -7.68 -2.24 -2.22
CA GLU A 130 -8.89 -2.83 -1.68
C GLU A 130 -9.49 -3.89 -2.60
N ARG A 131 -9.97 -4.96 -1.99
CA ARG A 131 -10.70 -5.98 -2.73
C ARG A 131 -12.11 -5.45 -3.08
N ILE A 132 -12.55 -5.63 -4.33
CA ILE A 132 -13.92 -5.33 -4.72
C ILE A 132 -14.85 -6.34 -4.02
N ARG A 133 -15.76 -5.83 -3.21
CA ARG A 133 -16.75 -6.57 -2.41
C ARG A 133 -17.97 -5.69 -2.17
N LYS A 134 -18.96 -6.21 -1.44
CA LYS A 134 -20.09 -5.39 -1.01
C LYS A 134 -19.59 -4.14 -0.26
N ALA A 135 -19.87 -2.97 -0.81
CA ALA A 135 -19.39 -1.72 -0.26
C ALA A 135 -20.20 -1.25 0.96
N PRO A 136 -19.57 -0.63 1.95
CA PRO A 136 -20.24 -0.05 3.11
C PRO A 136 -20.84 1.32 2.75
N PHE A 137 -21.85 1.37 1.90
CA PHE A 137 -22.44 2.62 1.40
C PHE A 137 -22.96 3.57 2.47
N ASN A 138 -23.26 3.07 3.67
CA ASN A 138 -23.62 3.89 4.81
C ASN A 138 -22.50 4.86 5.25
N THR A 139 -21.23 4.57 4.93
CA THR A 139 -20.09 5.42 5.25
C THR A 139 -19.89 6.55 4.23
N MET A 140 -20.50 6.50 3.05
CA MET A 140 -20.31 7.50 1.98
C MET A 140 -20.53 8.94 2.48
N LYS A 141 -21.57 9.15 3.30
CA LYS A 141 -21.91 10.48 3.85
C LYS A 141 -20.80 11.07 4.73
N MET A 142 -19.94 10.21 5.27
CA MET A 142 -18.83 10.63 6.15
C MET A 142 -17.51 10.79 5.40
N VAL A 143 -17.32 10.07 4.29
CA VAL A 143 -16.02 9.99 3.62
C VAL A 143 -15.99 10.59 2.22
N CYS A 144 -17.13 10.64 1.50
CA CYS A 144 -17.16 11.11 0.12
C CYS A 144 -17.48 12.62 0.03
N HIS A 145 -16.74 13.33 -0.84
CA HIS A 145 -17.16 14.63 -1.34
C HIS A 145 -18.48 14.48 -2.13
N PRO A 146 -19.36 15.50 -2.20
CA PRO A 146 -20.61 15.41 -2.96
C PRO A 146 -20.44 14.91 -4.39
N ALA A 147 -19.47 15.43 -5.14
CA ALA A 147 -19.18 14.99 -6.51
C ALA A 147 -18.77 13.50 -6.61
N GLU A 148 -18.09 12.99 -5.60
CA GLU A 148 -17.70 11.56 -5.53
C GLU A 148 -18.89 10.67 -5.20
N ALA A 149 -19.78 11.13 -4.32
CA ALA A 149 -21.03 10.43 -4.03
C ALA A 149 -21.92 10.36 -5.28
N ASP A 150 -22.01 11.44 -6.06
CA ASP A 150 -22.70 11.47 -7.34
C ASP A 150 -22.07 10.51 -8.36
N TYR A 151 -20.74 10.48 -8.46
CA TYR A 151 -20.00 9.51 -9.29
C TYR A 151 -20.35 8.07 -8.95
N ILE A 152 -20.33 7.70 -7.66
CA ILE A 152 -20.67 6.35 -7.19
C ILE A 152 -22.13 6.03 -7.50
N ASN A 153 -23.08 6.96 -7.22
CA ASN A 153 -24.49 6.73 -7.39
C ASN A 153 -24.90 6.54 -8.86
N ASN A 154 -24.19 7.20 -9.78
CA ASN A 154 -24.43 7.13 -11.23
C ASN A 154 -23.64 6.01 -11.92
N SER A 155 -22.74 5.32 -11.20
CA SER A 155 -21.97 4.19 -11.77
C SER A 155 -22.83 2.97 -11.99
N SER A 156 -22.58 2.22 -13.08
CA SER A 156 -23.17 0.91 -13.33
C SER A 156 -22.65 -0.16 -12.36
N ASP A 157 -21.43 -0.01 -11.84
CA ASP A 157 -20.83 -0.84 -10.80
C ASP A 157 -20.48 0.04 -9.60
N LYS A 158 -21.44 0.17 -8.68
CA LYS A 158 -21.31 1.06 -7.52
C LYS A 158 -20.28 0.57 -6.51
N GLU A 159 -20.12 -0.73 -6.37
CA GLU A 159 -19.12 -1.33 -5.49
C GLU A 159 -17.71 -0.96 -5.97
N LYS A 160 -17.41 -1.18 -7.25
CA LYS A 160 -16.14 -0.80 -7.86
C LYS A 160 -15.90 0.71 -7.72
N ALA A 161 -16.88 1.53 -8.08
CA ALA A 161 -16.78 2.99 -7.99
C ALA A 161 -16.52 3.46 -6.55
N PHE A 162 -17.15 2.84 -5.55
CA PHE A 162 -16.88 3.13 -4.14
C PHE A 162 -15.42 2.85 -3.78
N PHE A 163 -14.89 1.67 -4.14
CA PHE A 163 -13.51 1.33 -3.83
C PHE A 163 -12.49 2.14 -4.64
N GLU A 164 -12.83 2.61 -5.85
CA GLU A 164 -12.00 3.57 -6.59
C GLU A 164 -11.87 4.90 -5.82
N ILE A 165 -12.96 5.45 -5.33
CA ILE A 165 -12.92 6.68 -4.52
C ILE A 165 -12.20 6.45 -3.19
N TRP A 166 -12.51 5.34 -2.50
CA TRP A 166 -11.88 5.02 -1.22
C TRP A 166 -10.37 4.91 -1.33
N THR A 167 -9.87 4.09 -2.27
CA THR A 167 -8.44 3.89 -2.46
C THR A 167 -7.71 5.16 -2.91
N LYS A 168 -8.36 6.03 -3.72
CA LYS A 168 -7.80 7.34 -4.08
C LYS A 168 -7.59 8.22 -2.85
N LYS A 169 -8.59 8.30 -1.96
CA LYS A 169 -8.49 9.09 -0.73
C LYS A 169 -7.41 8.59 0.20
N GLU A 170 -7.38 7.27 0.43
CA GLU A 170 -6.35 6.63 1.27
C GLU A 170 -4.95 6.83 0.67
N ALA A 171 -4.75 6.62 -0.63
CA ALA A 171 -3.47 6.85 -1.28
C ALA A 171 -3.04 8.33 -1.17
N TYR A 172 -3.97 9.27 -1.37
CA TYR A 172 -3.68 10.69 -1.25
C TYR A 172 -3.29 11.09 0.18
N THR A 173 -4.06 10.67 1.20
CA THR A 173 -3.77 11.01 2.60
C THR A 173 -2.47 10.37 3.10
N LYS A 174 -2.15 9.15 2.63
CA LYS A 174 -0.87 8.49 2.88
C LYS A 174 0.30 9.21 2.19
N CYS A 175 0.08 9.73 0.97
CA CYS A 175 1.08 10.53 0.25
C CYS A 175 1.37 11.83 0.98
N MET A 176 0.33 12.52 1.47
CA MET A 176 0.44 13.74 2.27
C MET A 176 1.01 13.50 3.69
N GLY A 177 1.05 12.25 4.16
CA GLY A 177 1.48 11.92 5.51
C GLY A 177 0.52 12.36 6.62
N THR A 178 -0.69 12.78 6.27
CA THR A 178 -1.71 13.28 7.23
C THR A 178 -2.51 12.16 7.89
N GLY A 179 -2.49 10.96 7.31
CA GLY A 179 -3.35 9.85 7.73
C GLY A 179 -4.83 10.22 7.69
N LEU A 180 -5.64 9.57 8.51
CA LEU A 180 -7.10 9.79 8.61
C LEU A 180 -7.48 10.97 9.55
N SER A 181 -6.52 11.83 9.94
CA SER A 181 -6.80 12.99 10.78
C SER A 181 -7.46 14.15 10.03
N VAL A 182 -7.52 14.08 8.70
CA VAL A 182 -8.16 15.08 7.84
C VAL A 182 -9.64 14.73 7.61
N ASP A 183 -10.45 15.75 7.40
CA ASP A 183 -11.82 15.57 6.94
C ASP A 183 -11.83 15.04 5.50
N LEU A 184 -11.99 13.72 5.34
CA LEU A 184 -12.00 13.07 4.03
C LEU A 184 -13.08 13.65 3.09
N LYS A 185 -14.16 14.19 3.64
CA LYS A 185 -15.24 14.78 2.87
C LYS A 185 -14.84 16.09 2.16
N SER A 186 -13.86 16.81 2.70
CA SER A 186 -13.31 18.01 2.08
C SER A 186 -12.40 17.73 0.88
N ILE A 187 -11.92 16.48 0.74
CA ILE A 187 -11.03 16.06 -0.34
C ILE A 187 -11.88 15.59 -1.53
N ASN A 188 -11.71 16.23 -2.70
CA ASN A 188 -12.32 15.79 -3.95
C ASN A 188 -11.26 15.15 -4.86
N THR A 189 -11.19 13.80 -4.87
CA THR A 189 -10.21 13.05 -5.68
C THR A 189 -10.57 12.98 -7.17
N LEU A 190 -11.70 13.56 -7.58
CA LEU A 190 -12.10 13.69 -8.98
C LEU A 190 -11.73 15.04 -9.61
N ALA A 191 -11.26 15.99 -8.80
CA ALA A 191 -10.91 17.33 -9.26
C ALA A 191 -9.41 17.57 -9.28
N ALA A 192 -8.95 18.41 -10.22
CA ALA A 192 -7.58 18.93 -10.25
C ALA A 192 -7.31 19.81 -9.00
N PRO A 193 -6.07 19.85 -8.50
CA PRO A 193 -4.91 19.11 -8.99
C PRO A 193 -4.81 17.68 -8.41
N ILE A 194 -5.74 17.25 -7.55
CA ILE A 194 -5.62 15.98 -6.82
C ILE A 194 -5.68 14.80 -7.80
N CYS A 195 -6.68 14.79 -8.71
CA CYS A 195 -6.86 13.68 -9.65
C CYS A 195 -5.66 13.48 -10.59
N GLU A 196 -4.92 14.52 -10.90
CA GLU A 196 -3.75 14.49 -11.80
C GLU A 196 -2.55 13.76 -11.17
N ASN A 197 -2.54 13.62 -9.86
CA ASN A 197 -1.46 12.99 -9.08
C ASN A 197 -1.81 11.56 -8.64
N ILE A 198 -2.98 11.04 -9.05
CA ILE A 198 -3.45 9.72 -8.64
C ILE A 198 -3.70 8.84 -9.85
N GLU A 199 -2.97 7.73 -9.93
CA GLU A 199 -3.25 6.63 -10.85
C GLU A 199 -4.06 5.55 -10.14
N THR A 200 -5.15 5.09 -10.78
CA THR A 200 -6.02 4.03 -10.25
C THR A 200 -6.23 2.96 -11.31
N PHE A 201 -6.04 1.71 -10.94
CA PHE A 201 -6.18 0.55 -11.84
C PHE A 201 -6.78 -0.65 -11.10
N ILE A 202 -7.20 -1.64 -11.89
CA ILE A 202 -7.70 -2.92 -11.36
C ILE A 202 -6.66 -3.99 -11.59
N GLN A 203 -6.32 -4.71 -10.52
CA GLN A 203 -5.43 -5.87 -10.58
C GLN A 203 -6.06 -7.06 -9.86
N ASP A 204 -6.35 -8.14 -10.57
CA ASP A 204 -6.85 -9.41 -10.03
C ASP A 204 -8.08 -9.28 -9.09
N GLY A 205 -9.00 -8.35 -9.39
CA GLY A 205 -10.20 -8.10 -8.59
C GLY A 205 -9.97 -7.16 -7.40
N TYR A 206 -8.83 -6.48 -7.38
CA TYR A 206 -8.52 -5.43 -6.41
C TYR A 206 -8.45 -4.07 -7.11
N VAL A 207 -8.93 -3.04 -6.45
CA VAL A 207 -8.70 -1.64 -6.83
C VAL A 207 -7.40 -1.20 -6.18
N CYS A 208 -6.49 -0.69 -6.98
CA CYS A 208 -5.21 -0.16 -6.55
C CYS A 208 -5.13 1.33 -6.91
N SER A 209 -4.75 2.17 -5.98
CA SER A 209 -4.46 3.59 -6.22
C SER A 209 -3.06 3.95 -5.77
N VAL A 210 -2.39 4.76 -6.57
CA VAL A 210 -1.06 5.29 -6.34
C VAL A 210 -1.11 6.80 -6.48
N CYS A 211 -0.72 7.51 -5.44
CA CYS A 211 -0.58 8.96 -5.44
C CYS A 211 0.89 9.33 -5.37
N THR A 212 1.36 10.22 -6.25
CA THR A 212 2.72 10.78 -6.22
C THR A 212 2.67 12.30 -6.23
N LEU A 213 3.40 12.94 -5.33
CA LEU A 213 3.51 14.39 -5.25
C LEU A 213 4.99 14.76 -5.30
N LYS A 214 5.38 15.59 -6.26
CA LYS A 214 6.77 16.09 -6.36
C LYS A 214 7.15 16.82 -5.09
N LYS A 215 8.38 16.56 -4.62
CA LYS A 215 8.98 17.25 -3.47
C LYS A 215 9.42 18.64 -3.85
#